data_fdd52da93c769e2908f70d14650f806d
#
_entry.id   fdd52da93c769e2908f70d14650f806d
#
_cell.length_a   1.000
_cell.length_b   1.000
_cell.length_c   1.000
_cell.angle_alpha   90.00
_cell.angle_beta   90.00
_cell.angle_gamma   90.00
#
_symmetry.space_group_name_H-M   'P 1'
#
loop_
_entity.id
_entity.type
_entity.pdbx_description
1 polymer ?
#
loop_
_entity_poly.entity_id
_entity_poly.type
_entity_poly.pdbx_seq_one_letter_code
_entity_poly.pdbx_strand_id
1 'polypeptide(L)'
;IETIEVEYHGPRSVTLHVYDKTISGCIKYLGQYVYFDKDGIVLQTLPKKKKGIPVVTGGNFGNFTVGEAFKTTDEGVFESIMNVSQLISHYNISVKQLHIESGALILYSGKLKIYLGKKKRYDDEMNNLARVFETAVKEKLTLEGTIHMENYKAGDSIVVDPPKKTNKNVKKTKKKEEN
;
A
#
# COMPACT_ATOMS: atom_id res chain seq x y z
N ILE A 1 -8.87 7.21 -19.11
CA ILE A 1 -8.89 6.20 -20.19
C ILE A 1 -7.46 5.87 -20.53
N GLU A 2 -7.10 4.59 -20.56
CA GLU A 2 -5.78 4.08 -20.98
C GLU A 2 -5.79 3.77 -22.48
N THR A 3 -6.80 3.04 -22.93
CA THR A 3 -6.94 2.62 -24.32
C THR A 3 -8.41 2.59 -24.73
N ILE A 4 -8.66 2.88 -26.00
CA ILE A 4 -9.96 2.67 -26.66
C ILE A 4 -9.71 1.75 -27.83
N GLU A 5 -10.34 0.59 -27.83
CA GLU A 5 -10.39 -0.31 -28.97
C GLU A 5 -11.72 -0.16 -29.70
N VAL A 6 -11.67 -0.09 -31.01
CA VAL A 6 -12.86 0.08 -31.87
C VAL A 6 -13.04 -1.15 -32.72
N GLU A 7 -14.14 -1.85 -32.51
CA GLU A 7 -14.52 -3.03 -33.31
C GLU A 7 -15.71 -2.70 -34.20
N TYR A 8 -15.54 -2.92 -35.51
CA TYR A 8 -16.59 -2.66 -36.50
C TYR A 8 -17.35 -3.96 -36.81
N HIS A 9 -18.66 -3.93 -36.61
CA HIS A 9 -19.58 -5.06 -36.91
C HIS A 9 -20.44 -4.81 -38.14
N GLY A 10 -19.90 -4.08 -39.13
CA GLY A 10 -20.56 -3.70 -40.35
C GLY A 10 -20.79 -2.20 -40.49
N PRO A 11 -21.52 -1.75 -41.53
CA PRO A 11 -21.59 -0.33 -41.87
C PRO A 11 -22.39 0.53 -40.91
N ARG A 12 -23.08 -0.07 -39.92
CA ARG A 12 -23.96 0.66 -38.99
C ARG A 12 -23.76 0.28 -37.52
N SER A 13 -22.78 -0.58 -37.20
CA SER A 13 -22.56 -1.04 -35.83
C SER A 13 -21.07 -0.96 -35.46
N VAL A 14 -20.78 -0.34 -34.34
CA VAL A 14 -19.45 -0.19 -33.78
C VAL A 14 -19.50 -0.50 -32.28
N THR A 15 -18.58 -1.34 -31.80
CA THR A 15 -18.36 -1.56 -30.38
C THR A 15 -17.10 -0.82 -29.94
N LEU A 16 -17.21 -0.07 -28.86
CA LEU A 16 -16.09 0.62 -28.23
C LEU A 16 -15.75 -0.10 -26.93
N HIS A 17 -14.54 -0.65 -26.86
CA HIS A 17 -13.97 -1.17 -25.63
C HIS A 17 -13.12 -0.08 -24.98
N VAL A 18 -13.56 0.43 -23.83
CA VAL A 18 -12.87 1.48 -23.11
C VAL A 18 -12.16 0.88 -21.90
N TYR A 19 -10.85 0.98 -21.89
CA TYR A 19 -10.01 0.53 -20.78
C TYR A 19 -9.58 1.76 -19.96
N ASP A 20 -9.95 1.77 -18.69
CA ASP A 20 -9.53 2.83 -17.78
C ASP A 20 -8.18 2.52 -17.16
N LYS A 21 -7.39 3.56 -16.90
CA LYS A 21 -6.14 3.45 -16.16
C LYS A 21 -6.38 2.88 -14.77
N THR A 22 -5.63 1.84 -14.43
CA THR A 22 -5.71 1.19 -13.13
C THR A 22 -5.10 2.07 -12.04
N ILE A 23 -5.87 2.30 -10.98
CA ILE A 23 -5.39 3.03 -9.80
C ILE A 23 -4.48 2.12 -8.98
N SER A 24 -3.22 2.54 -8.78
CA SER A 24 -2.23 1.80 -7.98
C SER A 24 -2.20 2.24 -6.51
N GLY A 25 -2.56 3.48 -6.23
CA GLY A 25 -2.57 4.02 -4.89
C GLY A 25 -3.20 5.40 -4.79
N CYS A 26 -3.23 5.94 -3.59
CA CYS A 26 -3.59 7.34 -3.38
C CYS A 26 -2.76 7.99 -2.27
N ILE A 27 -2.55 9.29 -2.38
CA ILE A 27 -1.89 10.13 -1.37
C ILE A 27 -2.94 11.03 -0.74
N LYS A 28 -2.94 11.14 0.60
CA LYS A 28 -3.79 12.11 1.29
C LYS A 28 -3.10 13.47 1.32
N TYR A 29 -3.68 14.46 0.65
CA TYR A 29 -3.13 15.80 0.53
C TYR A 29 -4.22 16.86 0.65
N LEU A 30 -4.03 17.85 1.52
CA LEU A 30 -4.98 18.96 1.78
C LEU A 30 -6.44 18.50 1.95
N GLY A 31 -6.66 17.40 2.68
CA GLY A 31 -7.99 16.87 2.95
C GLY A 31 -8.62 16.06 1.81
N GLN A 32 -7.92 15.91 0.70
CA GLN A 32 -8.36 15.12 -0.45
C GLN A 32 -7.48 13.89 -0.66
N TYR A 33 -7.92 12.95 -1.50
CA TYR A 33 -7.18 11.78 -1.92
C TYR A 33 -6.80 11.94 -3.39
N VAL A 34 -5.51 12.03 -3.65
CA VAL A 34 -4.89 12.15 -4.97
C VAL A 34 -4.57 10.75 -5.46
N TYR A 35 -5.25 10.29 -6.50
CA TYR A 35 -5.08 8.93 -7.04
C TYR A 35 -4.07 8.92 -8.17
N PHE A 36 -3.23 7.89 -8.22
CA PHE A 36 -2.19 7.73 -9.23
C PHE A 36 -2.19 6.31 -9.82
N ASP A 37 -1.69 6.18 -11.03
CA ASP A 37 -1.50 4.91 -11.74
C ASP A 37 -0.15 4.26 -11.41
N LYS A 38 0.17 3.16 -12.12
CA LYS A 38 1.42 2.40 -11.97
C LYS A 38 2.70 3.20 -12.28
N ASP A 39 2.58 4.28 -13.03
CA ASP A 39 3.69 5.15 -13.43
C ASP A 39 3.76 6.41 -12.55
N GLY A 40 2.90 6.51 -11.54
CA GLY A 40 2.81 7.65 -10.63
C GLY A 40 2.09 8.85 -11.22
N ILE A 41 1.43 8.68 -12.38
CA ILE A 41 0.65 9.76 -13.00
C ILE A 41 -0.62 9.99 -12.19
N VAL A 42 -0.85 11.25 -11.84
CA VAL A 42 -2.07 11.65 -11.11
C VAL A 42 -3.27 11.53 -12.03
N LEU A 43 -4.22 10.67 -11.65
CA LEU A 43 -5.43 10.41 -12.45
C LEU A 43 -6.59 11.33 -12.06
N GLN A 44 -6.79 11.53 -10.76
CA GLN A 44 -7.92 12.29 -10.22
C GLN A 44 -7.72 12.61 -8.75
N THR A 45 -8.50 13.57 -8.26
CA THR A 45 -8.55 13.93 -6.85
C THR A 45 -9.98 13.82 -6.34
N LEU A 46 -10.18 13.18 -5.20
CA LEU A 46 -11.51 12.97 -4.61
C LEU A 46 -11.52 13.30 -3.12
N PRO A 47 -12.63 13.83 -2.58
CA PRO A 47 -12.75 14.13 -1.14
C PRO A 47 -12.89 12.87 -0.27
N LYS A 48 -13.33 11.76 -0.84
CA LYS A 48 -13.53 10.49 -0.14
C LYS A 48 -12.64 9.39 -0.72
N LYS A 49 -12.07 8.57 0.17
CA LYS A 49 -11.25 7.42 -0.22
C LYS A 49 -12.08 6.33 -0.91
N LYS A 50 -11.60 5.84 -2.04
CA LYS A 50 -12.13 4.61 -2.66
C LYS A 50 -11.71 3.37 -1.85
N LYS A 51 -12.62 2.40 -1.73
CA LYS A 51 -12.32 1.11 -1.08
C LYS A 51 -11.27 0.33 -1.87
N GLY A 52 -10.45 -0.45 -1.18
CA GLY A 52 -9.46 -1.33 -1.82
C GLY A 52 -8.17 -0.63 -2.27
N ILE A 53 -8.11 0.69 -2.33
CA ILE A 53 -6.92 1.43 -2.75
C ILE A 53 -6.02 1.72 -1.54
N PRO A 54 -4.72 1.36 -1.55
CA PRO A 54 -3.79 1.69 -0.48
C PRO A 54 -3.56 3.21 -0.40
N VAL A 55 -3.42 3.73 0.84
CA VAL A 55 -3.06 5.13 1.06
C VAL A 55 -1.57 5.23 1.35
N VAL A 56 -0.87 6.06 0.61
CA VAL A 56 0.53 6.44 0.88
C VAL A 56 0.56 7.59 1.86
N THR A 57 1.36 7.48 2.91
CA THR A 57 1.48 8.47 3.99
C THR A 57 2.93 8.62 4.44
N GLY A 58 3.25 9.70 5.18
CA GLY A 58 4.56 9.93 5.80
C GLY A 58 5.62 10.48 4.85
N GLY A 59 5.38 10.46 3.54
CA GLY A 59 6.27 11.08 2.55
C GLY A 59 6.07 12.59 2.44
N ASN A 60 7.09 13.26 1.92
CA ASN A 60 7.04 14.68 1.61
C ASN A 60 6.72 14.84 0.13
N PHE A 61 5.49 15.18 -0.18
CA PHE A 61 4.98 15.28 -1.54
C PHE A 61 4.84 16.74 -1.95
N GLY A 62 5.21 17.03 -3.22
CA GLY A 62 4.99 18.35 -3.82
C GLY A 62 3.55 18.57 -4.24
N ASN A 63 3.33 19.59 -5.07
CA ASN A 63 2.03 19.85 -5.68
C ASN A 63 1.66 18.74 -6.65
N PHE A 64 0.35 18.49 -6.78
CA PHE A 64 -0.18 17.48 -7.68
C PHE A 64 -0.90 18.16 -8.85
N THR A 65 -0.56 17.74 -10.07
CA THR A 65 -1.24 18.13 -11.31
C THR A 65 -1.80 16.87 -11.96
N VAL A 66 -3.09 16.87 -12.29
CA VAL A 66 -3.71 15.74 -13.01
C VAL A 66 -3.05 15.59 -14.39
N GLY A 67 -2.68 14.37 -14.74
CA GLY A 67 -1.96 14.04 -15.97
C GLY A 67 -0.44 14.07 -15.86
N GLU A 68 0.12 14.52 -14.73
CA GLU A 68 1.57 14.51 -14.47
C GLU A 68 1.95 13.52 -13.38
N ALA A 69 3.21 13.06 -13.40
CA ALA A 69 3.75 12.25 -12.33
C ALA A 69 3.88 13.09 -11.03
N PHE A 70 3.42 12.54 -9.92
CA PHE A 70 3.61 13.23 -8.64
C PHE A 70 5.10 13.25 -8.27
N LYS A 71 5.49 14.30 -7.54
CA LYS A 71 6.87 14.51 -7.12
C LYS A 71 7.03 14.28 -5.63
N THR A 72 8.15 13.66 -5.26
CA THR A 72 8.61 13.58 -3.87
C THR A 72 9.92 14.35 -3.75
N THR A 73 10.27 14.79 -2.54
CA THR A 73 11.57 15.42 -2.27
C THR A 73 12.73 14.43 -2.32
N ASP A 74 12.45 13.13 -2.30
CA ASP A 74 13.42 12.03 -2.38
C ASP A 74 13.03 11.11 -3.56
N GLU A 75 13.83 11.13 -4.63
CA GLU A 75 13.59 10.30 -5.83
C GLU A 75 13.60 8.80 -5.52
N GLY A 76 14.45 8.35 -4.60
CA GLY A 76 14.49 6.95 -4.18
C GLY A 76 13.18 6.49 -3.51
N VAL A 77 12.49 7.40 -2.83
CA VAL A 77 11.16 7.13 -2.24
C VAL A 77 10.11 6.98 -3.33
N PHE A 78 10.16 7.80 -4.40
CA PHE A 78 9.23 7.67 -5.52
C PHE A 78 9.34 6.28 -6.17
N GLU A 79 10.56 5.87 -6.56
CA GLU A 79 10.81 4.54 -7.15
C GLU A 79 10.31 3.41 -6.23
N SER A 80 10.56 3.53 -4.94
CA SER A 80 10.14 2.55 -3.92
C SER A 80 8.61 2.44 -3.82
N ILE A 81 7.90 3.57 -3.81
CA ILE A 81 6.42 3.61 -3.79
C ILE A 81 5.86 2.94 -5.05
N MET A 82 6.41 3.26 -6.23
CA MET A 82 5.94 2.70 -7.50
C MET A 82 6.17 1.20 -7.55
N ASN A 83 7.38 0.73 -7.22
CA ASN A 83 7.68 -0.69 -7.18
C ASN A 83 6.73 -1.46 -6.24
N VAL A 84 6.60 -1.01 -4.99
CA VAL A 84 5.72 -1.69 -4.02
C VAL A 84 4.25 -1.61 -4.42
N SER A 85 3.77 -0.49 -4.96
CA SER A 85 2.38 -0.35 -5.41
C SER A 85 2.05 -1.29 -6.57
N GLN A 86 2.97 -1.45 -7.53
CA GLN A 86 2.84 -2.42 -8.62
C GLN A 86 2.82 -3.86 -8.10
N LEU A 87 3.72 -4.22 -7.15
CA LEU A 87 3.80 -5.55 -6.55
C LEU A 87 2.57 -5.89 -5.70
N ILE A 88 2.02 -4.91 -4.95
CA ILE A 88 0.75 -5.07 -4.23
C ILE A 88 -0.37 -5.47 -5.20
N SER A 89 -0.46 -4.77 -6.34
CA SER A 89 -1.46 -5.05 -7.36
C SER A 89 -1.20 -6.41 -8.06
N HIS A 90 0.05 -6.69 -8.43
CA HIS A 90 0.46 -7.91 -9.11
C HIS A 90 0.15 -9.17 -8.28
N TYR A 91 0.47 -9.15 -7.00
CA TYR A 91 0.24 -10.27 -6.07
C TYR A 91 -1.14 -10.22 -5.40
N ASN A 92 -1.98 -9.23 -5.74
CA ASN A 92 -3.30 -9.04 -5.13
C ASN A 92 -3.26 -9.02 -3.59
N ILE A 93 -2.23 -8.38 -3.01
CA ILE A 93 -2.07 -8.28 -1.56
C ILE A 93 -2.98 -7.19 -1.01
N SER A 94 -3.80 -7.52 -0.01
CA SER A 94 -4.70 -6.55 0.63
C SER A 94 -3.93 -5.62 1.57
N VAL A 95 -3.48 -4.48 1.06
CA VAL A 95 -2.79 -3.43 1.82
C VAL A 95 -3.71 -2.22 2.02
N LYS A 96 -3.82 -1.73 3.26
CA LYS A 96 -4.59 -0.53 3.59
C LYS A 96 -3.78 0.75 3.47
N GLN A 97 -2.50 0.67 3.85
CA GLN A 97 -1.61 1.83 3.92
C GLN A 97 -0.17 1.42 3.64
N LEU A 98 0.51 2.27 2.89
CA LEU A 98 1.95 2.30 2.69
C LEU A 98 2.48 3.54 3.41
N HIS A 99 3.27 3.36 4.46
CA HIS A 99 3.83 4.46 5.25
C HIS A 99 5.32 4.62 5.01
N ILE A 100 5.75 5.86 4.85
CA ILE A 100 7.15 6.22 4.67
C ILE A 100 7.65 6.84 5.96
N GLU A 101 8.67 6.25 6.55
CA GLU A 101 9.33 6.73 7.76
C GLU A 101 10.84 6.80 7.51
N SER A 102 11.39 8.03 7.47
CA SER A 102 12.82 8.25 7.18
C SER A 102 13.33 7.57 5.89
N GLY A 103 12.48 7.51 4.87
CA GLY A 103 12.75 6.86 3.58
C GLY A 103 12.58 5.33 3.58
N ALA A 104 12.27 4.71 4.72
CA ALA A 104 11.91 3.31 4.81
C ALA A 104 10.41 3.10 4.58
N LEU A 105 10.04 1.97 3.98
CA LEU A 105 8.64 1.61 3.73
C LEU A 105 8.10 0.66 4.79
N ILE A 106 6.87 0.93 5.21
CA ILE A 106 6.10 0.13 6.16
C ILE A 106 4.73 -0.11 5.55
N LEU A 107 4.32 -1.37 5.44
CA LEU A 107 2.99 -1.75 5.01
C LEU A 107 2.08 -2.05 6.20
N TYR A 108 0.81 -1.67 6.06
CA TYR A 108 -0.25 -2.05 6.99
C TYR A 108 -1.31 -2.86 6.25
N SER A 109 -1.47 -4.12 6.64
CA SER A 109 -2.44 -5.06 6.09
C SER A 109 -3.25 -5.69 7.22
N GLY A 110 -4.54 -5.36 7.31
CA GLY A 110 -5.36 -5.85 8.42
C GLY A 110 -4.81 -5.41 9.77
N LYS A 111 -4.35 -6.40 10.56
CA LYS A 111 -3.68 -6.21 11.86
C LYS A 111 -2.16 -6.43 11.79
N LEU A 112 -1.62 -6.63 10.59
CA LEU A 112 -0.18 -6.75 10.37
C LEU A 112 0.47 -5.40 10.11
N LYS A 113 1.65 -5.21 10.70
CA LYS A 113 2.61 -4.17 10.38
C LYS A 113 3.85 -4.83 9.79
N ILE A 114 4.26 -4.44 8.60
CA ILE A 114 5.33 -5.07 7.85
C ILE A 114 6.38 -4.03 7.53
N TYR A 115 7.56 -4.18 8.11
CA TYR A 115 8.70 -3.31 7.86
C TYR A 115 9.49 -3.83 6.65
N LEU A 116 9.45 -3.10 5.53
CA LEU A 116 10.20 -3.42 4.32
C LEU A 116 11.61 -2.82 4.31
N GLY A 117 11.82 -1.78 5.13
CA GLY A 117 13.08 -1.05 5.16
C GLY A 117 13.25 -0.06 4.02
N LYS A 118 14.51 0.36 3.77
CA LYS A 118 14.88 1.34 2.75
C LYS A 118 15.61 0.66 1.59
N LYS A 119 14.88 0.39 0.52
CA LYS A 119 15.37 -0.20 -0.73
C LYS A 119 14.69 0.49 -1.93
N LYS A 120 15.25 0.34 -3.13
CA LYS A 120 14.60 0.79 -4.37
C LYS A 120 13.62 -0.24 -4.91
N ARG A 121 13.91 -1.54 -4.71
CA ARG A 121 13.10 -2.67 -5.19
C ARG A 121 12.87 -3.67 -4.07
N TYR A 122 11.68 -4.27 -4.10
CA TYR A 122 11.17 -5.17 -3.05
C TYR A 122 10.58 -6.44 -3.65
N ASP A 123 11.10 -6.88 -4.82
CA ASP A 123 10.53 -8.00 -5.57
C ASP A 123 10.55 -9.31 -4.76
N ASP A 124 11.68 -9.61 -4.10
CA ASP A 124 11.84 -10.84 -3.30
C ASP A 124 10.98 -10.78 -2.03
N GLU A 125 10.99 -9.64 -1.33
CA GLU A 125 10.18 -9.43 -0.12
C GLU A 125 8.69 -9.60 -0.43
N MET A 126 8.21 -8.96 -1.49
CA MET A 126 6.79 -8.97 -1.85
C MET A 126 6.35 -10.32 -2.40
N ASN A 127 7.20 -11.02 -3.16
CA ASN A 127 6.93 -12.39 -3.61
C ASN A 127 6.75 -13.35 -2.41
N ASN A 128 7.66 -13.30 -1.45
CA ASN A 128 7.59 -14.17 -0.28
C ASN A 128 6.45 -13.77 0.66
N LEU A 129 6.18 -12.47 0.80
CA LEU A 129 5.03 -11.97 1.55
C LEU A 129 3.71 -12.47 0.93
N ALA A 130 3.58 -12.47 -0.39
CA ALA A 130 2.42 -13.00 -1.10
C ALA A 130 2.16 -14.47 -0.74
N ARG A 131 3.21 -15.30 -0.68
CA ARG A 131 3.12 -16.71 -0.26
C ARG A 131 2.64 -16.87 1.17
N VAL A 132 3.07 -15.99 2.08
CA VAL A 132 2.57 -15.97 3.47
C VAL A 132 1.07 -15.67 3.51
N PHE A 133 0.60 -14.68 2.74
CA PHE A 133 -0.84 -14.37 2.65
C PHE A 133 -1.64 -15.50 2.01
N GLU A 134 -1.15 -16.11 0.94
CA GLU A 134 -1.80 -17.27 0.32
C GLU A 134 -1.94 -18.45 1.29
N THR A 135 -0.88 -18.76 2.02
CA THR A 135 -0.89 -19.83 3.03
C THR A 135 -1.89 -19.52 4.13
N ALA A 136 -1.90 -18.29 4.63
CA ALA A 136 -2.85 -17.88 5.67
C ALA A 136 -4.30 -17.99 5.21
N VAL A 137 -4.60 -17.65 3.96
CA VAL A 137 -5.94 -17.82 3.38
C VAL A 137 -6.32 -19.30 3.28
N LYS A 138 -5.41 -20.14 2.76
CA LYS A 138 -5.65 -21.59 2.62
C LYS A 138 -5.91 -22.26 3.98
N GLU A 139 -5.14 -21.89 4.99
CA GLU A 139 -5.22 -22.48 6.34
C GLU A 139 -6.20 -21.73 7.25
N LYS A 140 -6.91 -20.72 6.74
CA LYS A 140 -7.85 -19.87 7.50
C LYS A 140 -7.23 -19.21 8.73
N LEU A 141 -5.95 -18.85 8.64
CA LEU A 141 -5.23 -18.19 9.71
C LEU A 141 -5.50 -16.68 9.72
N THR A 142 -5.63 -16.11 10.91
CA THR A 142 -5.66 -14.66 11.09
C THR A 142 -4.24 -14.18 11.36
N LEU A 143 -3.68 -13.40 10.42
CA LEU A 143 -2.37 -12.82 10.58
C LEU A 143 -2.49 -11.52 11.40
N GLU A 144 -1.80 -11.46 12.54
CA GLU A 144 -1.69 -10.24 13.35
C GLU A 144 -0.30 -10.14 14.00
N GLY A 145 0.22 -8.92 14.11
CA GLY A 145 1.53 -8.66 14.69
C GLY A 145 2.45 -7.88 13.77
N THR A 146 3.74 -8.20 13.83
CA THR A 146 4.79 -7.49 13.08
C THR A 146 5.63 -8.47 12.27
N ILE A 147 5.96 -8.08 11.03
CA ILE A 147 6.91 -8.78 10.17
C ILE A 147 8.06 -7.83 9.89
N HIS A 148 9.30 -8.31 10.08
CA HIS A 148 10.53 -7.58 9.82
C HIS A 148 11.21 -8.13 8.57
N MET A 149 11.25 -7.34 7.50
CA MET A 149 11.87 -7.68 6.21
C MET A 149 12.96 -6.68 5.78
N GLU A 150 13.38 -5.79 6.67
CA GLU A 150 14.37 -4.75 6.37
C GLU A 150 15.71 -5.35 5.89
N ASN A 151 16.09 -6.48 6.48
CA ASN A 151 17.31 -7.20 6.19
C ASN A 151 17.07 -8.55 5.47
N TYR A 152 15.83 -8.75 4.97
CA TYR A 152 15.43 -9.98 4.31
C TYR A 152 16.32 -10.28 3.09
N LYS A 153 16.72 -11.55 2.96
CA LYS A 153 17.42 -12.09 1.80
C LYS A 153 16.62 -13.25 1.23
N ALA A 154 16.74 -13.48 -0.07
CA ALA A 154 16.05 -14.59 -0.73
C ALA A 154 16.40 -15.92 -0.05
N GLY A 155 15.37 -16.65 0.41
CA GLY A 155 15.51 -17.91 1.14
C GLY A 155 15.38 -17.80 2.67
N ASP A 156 15.36 -16.60 3.24
CA ASP A 156 15.12 -16.43 4.68
C ASP A 156 13.68 -16.82 5.04
N SER A 157 13.49 -17.30 6.26
CA SER A 157 12.17 -17.57 6.81
C SER A 157 11.51 -16.27 7.28
N ILE A 158 10.23 -16.11 6.96
CA ILE A 158 9.43 -14.98 7.46
C ILE A 158 8.81 -15.36 8.79
N VAL A 159 9.08 -14.55 9.82
CA VAL A 159 8.54 -14.73 11.17
C VAL A 159 7.52 -13.61 11.43
N VAL A 160 6.38 -13.99 11.99
CA VAL A 160 5.37 -13.03 12.46
C VAL A 160 5.49 -12.89 13.96
N ASP A 161 5.99 -11.76 14.42
CA ASP A 161 6.07 -11.44 15.85
C ASP A 161 4.67 -11.09 16.36
N PRO A 162 4.20 -11.72 17.45
CA PRO A 162 2.87 -11.45 17.98
C PRO A 162 2.74 -10.00 18.49
N PRO A 163 1.52 -9.45 18.51
CA PRO A 163 1.31 -8.09 19.01
C PRO A 163 1.75 -7.98 20.47
N LYS A 164 2.52 -6.95 20.81
CA LYS A 164 2.92 -6.67 22.18
C LYS A 164 1.67 -6.49 23.05
N LYS A 165 1.50 -7.34 24.06
CA LYS A 165 0.43 -7.17 25.07
C LYS A 165 0.65 -5.85 25.78
N THR A 166 -0.16 -4.85 25.48
CA THR A 166 -0.19 -3.59 26.25
C THR A 166 -0.81 -3.93 27.60
N ASN A 167 0.02 -3.97 28.67
CA ASN A 167 -0.46 -4.07 30.05
C ASN A 167 -1.29 -2.81 30.39
N LYS A 168 -2.60 -2.88 30.16
CA LYS A 168 -3.58 -1.85 30.56
C LYS A 168 -3.98 -1.98 32.05
N ASN A 169 -3.12 -2.47 32.91
CA ASN A 169 -3.41 -2.64 34.33
C ASN A 169 -2.32 -2.08 35.23
N VAL A 170 -2.06 -0.76 35.14
CA VAL A 170 -1.43 -0.02 36.25
C VAL A 170 -2.01 1.39 36.28
N LYS A 171 -3.28 1.56 36.67
CA LYS A 171 -3.84 2.84 37.19
C LYS A 171 -5.23 2.65 37.81
N LYS A 172 -5.39 1.69 38.73
CA LYS A 172 -6.62 1.62 39.55
C LYS A 172 -6.38 1.24 41.03
N THR A 173 -5.20 1.49 41.59
CA THR A 173 -4.96 1.21 43.01
C THR A 173 -4.14 2.30 43.68
N LYS A 174 -4.53 3.57 43.54
CA LYS A 174 -4.08 4.65 44.42
C LYS A 174 -5.16 5.73 44.54
N LYS A 175 -6.31 5.35 45.12
CA LYS A 175 -7.31 6.31 45.59
C LYS A 175 -8.28 5.63 46.56
N LYS A 176 -7.75 4.99 47.62
CA LYS A 176 -8.53 4.53 48.80
C LYS A 176 -7.61 4.33 49.98
N GLU A 177 -6.88 5.36 50.38
CA GLU A 177 -6.29 5.48 51.69
C GLU A 177 -5.97 6.96 51.90
N GLU A 178 -7.01 7.72 52.23
CA GLU A 178 -6.97 9.01 52.95
C GLU A 178 -8.43 9.43 53.15
N ASN A 179 -9.00 8.91 54.25
CA ASN A 179 -10.00 9.56 55.11
C ASN A 179 -9.99 8.83 56.44
#